data_5be744885ddac1d7f604ae11c7360a03
#
_entry.id   5be744885ddac1d7f604ae11c7360a03
#
_cell.length_a   1.000
_cell.length_b   1.000
_cell.length_c   1.000
_cell.angle_alpha   90.00
_cell.angle_beta   90.00
_cell.angle_gamma   90.00
#
_symmetry.space_group_name_H-M   'P 1'
#
loop_
_entity.id
_entity.type
_entity.pdbx_description
1 polymer ?
#
loop_
_entity_poly.entity_id
_entity_poly.type
_entity_poly.pdbx_seq_one_letter_code
_entity_poly.pdbx_strand_id
1 'polypeptide(L)'
;MCQPLDGRADLPLHSLGAAYLAAPALLVEQVQTAWSDMAATLIANWFGFDPQEMSLLRHLLTGDDWVELGIGKGGQRDPELAVLRGMLTKTAAPSCPEMLRFLAHLIAQTVEDYKIAAGVASPPQKWLSLPCGLSSRYLRFGAARGQAVIFVHGIFDGIAGMQRLQPMLRARGLQVLAPLRCGYGGSDRLPRQADPVDLFITQLEALIDTEGLERPILLGHRSGCVFTAAAARRLRDRLGGVVGVGATLPLPSIGQAGALRGHQRAMALSAVHAKAVLPLVVRSWSRSVRQKGPQVLVSRQIAKDSADRRLLADPGLSAVLEQSHRMMMQHGRGGYETDLRLAARPRDTRHSAKAAPTIYLHGGEDTVTPAERLQAALGPGSADLQIRISKRAGTMLLYAQPELVFAAIEDLRQRIPS
;
A
#
# COMPACT_ATOMS: atom_id res chain seq x y z
N MET A 1 -14.87 -6.46 -24.22
CA MET A 1 -14.44 -5.25 -24.99
C MET A 1 -13.46 -5.66 -26.07
N CYS A 2 -13.61 -5.19 -27.29
CA CYS A 2 -12.70 -5.50 -28.38
C CYS A 2 -11.96 -4.23 -28.78
N GLN A 3 -10.62 -4.25 -28.79
CA GLN A 3 -9.79 -3.17 -29.30
C GLN A 3 -8.87 -3.71 -30.38
N PRO A 4 -8.67 -2.97 -31.50
CA PRO A 4 -7.65 -3.34 -32.46
C PRO A 4 -6.26 -3.20 -31.82
N LEU A 5 -5.41 -4.19 -31.98
CA LEU A 5 -4.00 -4.15 -31.64
C LEU A 5 -3.26 -3.48 -32.80
N ASP A 6 -3.01 -2.19 -32.68
CA ASP A 6 -2.09 -1.48 -33.55
C ASP A 6 -0.70 -1.56 -32.92
N GLY A 7 0.19 -2.32 -33.25
CA GLY A 7 1.55 -2.57 -32.75
C GLY A 7 2.22 -1.62 -31.74
N ARG A 8 1.42 -0.79 -31.01
CA ARG A 8 1.83 0.22 -30.03
C ARG A 8 1.20 0.05 -28.64
N ALA A 9 0.40 -1.01 -28.45
CA ALA A 9 -0.16 -1.24 -27.13
C ALA A 9 0.89 -1.83 -26.20
N ASP A 10 1.23 -1.12 -25.13
CA ASP A 10 2.02 -1.59 -23.99
C ASP A 10 1.23 -2.66 -23.21
N LEU A 11 0.95 -3.78 -23.89
CA LEU A 11 0.33 -4.94 -23.26
C LEU A 11 1.41 -5.85 -22.70
N PRO A 12 1.20 -6.48 -21.53
CA PRO A 12 2.08 -7.54 -21.04
C PRO A 12 1.90 -8.79 -21.93
N LEU A 13 2.44 -8.72 -23.15
CA LEU A 13 2.36 -9.76 -24.18
C LEU A 13 3.34 -10.91 -23.94
N HIS A 14 3.81 -11.11 -22.73
CA HIS A 14 4.75 -12.19 -22.39
C HIS A 14 4.21 -13.61 -22.65
N SER A 15 2.90 -13.75 -22.98
CA SER A 15 2.27 -15.03 -23.28
C SER A 15 1.92 -15.23 -24.75
N LEU A 16 2.02 -14.21 -25.59
CA LEU A 16 1.71 -14.32 -27.01
C LEU A 16 3.04 -14.31 -27.80
N GLY A 17 3.37 -15.43 -28.43
CA GLY A 17 4.57 -15.55 -29.25
C GLY A 17 4.60 -14.48 -30.37
N ALA A 18 5.80 -14.05 -30.75
CA ALA A 18 6.05 -12.99 -31.75
C ALA A 18 5.31 -13.19 -33.10
N ALA A 19 4.90 -14.41 -33.43
CA ALA A 19 4.13 -14.74 -34.63
C ALA A 19 2.71 -14.13 -34.64
N TYR A 20 2.12 -13.84 -33.49
CA TYR A 20 0.79 -13.24 -33.38
C TYR A 20 0.79 -11.72 -33.57
N LEU A 21 1.94 -11.08 -33.43
CA LEU A 21 2.07 -9.62 -33.53
C LEU A 21 2.14 -9.12 -34.99
N ALA A 22 2.30 -10.02 -35.95
CA ALA A 22 2.41 -9.69 -37.38
C ALA A 22 1.05 -9.68 -38.11
N ALA A 23 -0.04 -10.12 -37.51
CA ALA A 23 -1.37 -10.16 -38.06
C ALA A 23 -2.30 -9.15 -37.36
N PRO A 24 -3.30 -8.58 -38.10
CA PRO A 24 -4.36 -7.80 -37.44
C PRO A 24 -5.04 -8.67 -36.38
N ALA A 25 -4.93 -8.25 -35.13
CA ALA A 25 -5.51 -8.98 -33.99
C ALA A 25 -6.46 -8.07 -33.22
N LEU A 26 -7.50 -8.67 -32.62
CA LEU A 26 -8.39 -8.01 -31.69
C LEU A 26 -8.04 -8.45 -30.27
N LEU A 27 -7.74 -7.49 -29.40
CA LEU A 27 -7.68 -7.77 -27.97
C LEU A 27 -9.11 -7.85 -27.42
N VAL A 28 -9.51 -9.03 -26.95
CA VAL A 28 -10.74 -9.23 -26.21
C VAL A 28 -10.40 -9.27 -24.72
N GLU A 29 -10.70 -8.20 -24.02
CA GLU A 29 -10.58 -8.17 -22.57
C GLU A 29 -11.95 -8.49 -21.95
N GLN A 30 -12.02 -9.60 -21.23
CA GLN A 30 -13.19 -9.94 -20.42
C GLN A 30 -13.00 -9.33 -19.04
N VAL A 31 -13.75 -8.28 -18.73
CA VAL A 31 -13.84 -7.74 -17.38
C VAL A 31 -14.76 -8.63 -16.57
N GLN A 32 -14.21 -9.66 -15.93
CA GLN A 32 -14.97 -10.48 -14.98
C GLN A 32 -15.02 -9.78 -13.63
N THR A 33 -16.22 -9.38 -13.24
CA THR A 33 -16.48 -8.82 -11.92
C THR A 33 -17.62 -9.58 -11.28
N ALA A 34 -17.36 -10.18 -10.11
CA ALA A 34 -18.46 -10.70 -9.29
C ALA A 34 -19.27 -9.50 -8.79
N TRP A 35 -20.53 -9.39 -9.24
CA TRP A 35 -21.42 -8.35 -8.77
C TRP A 35 -21.63 -8.44 -7.26
N SER A 36 -21.65 -7.31 -6.59
CA SER A 36 -21.90 -7.20 -5.15
C SER A 36 -22.87 -6.05 -4.92
N ASP A 37 -24.05 -6.34 -4.40
CA ASP A 37 -25.07 -5.31 -4.12
C ASP A 37 -24.59 -4.29 -3.09
N MET A 38 -23.76 -4.70 -2.14
CA MET A 38 -23.13 -3.79 -1.18
C MET A 38 -22.17 -2.84 -1.89
N ALA A 39 -21.28 -3.34 -2.74
CA ALA A 39 -20.34 -2.50 -3.48
C ALA A 39 -21.09 -1.60 -4.47
N ALA A 40 -22.14 -2.12 -5.11
CA ALA A 40 -23.01 -1.37 -6.01
C ALA A 40 -23.69 -0.19 -5.29
N THR A 41 -24.20 -0.39 -4.07
CA THR A 41 -24.78 0.67 -3.25
C THR A 41 -23.77 1.78 -2.95
N LEU A 42 -22.54 1.44 -2.61
CA LEU A 42 -21.48 2.42 -2.35
C LEU A 42 -21.13 3.21 -3.61
N ILE A 43 -21.00 2.54 -4.76
CA ILE A 43 -20.72 3.18 -6.05
C ILE A 43 -21.87 4.12 -6.45
N ALA A 44 -23.10 3.68 -6.30
CA ALA A 44 -24.26 4.53 -6.54
C ALA A 44 -24.21 5.83 -5.73
N ASN A 45 -23.87 5.73 -4.45
CA ASN A 45 -23.72 6.89 -3.57
C ASN A 45 -22.52 7.78 -3.95
N TRP A 46 -21.36 7.20 -4.34
CA TRP A 46 -20.16 7.98 -4.67
C TRP A 46 -20.32 8.80 -5.95
N PHE A 47 -20.96 8.22 -6.96
CA PHE A 47 -21.12 8.86 -8.27
C PHE A 47 -22.52 9.48 -8.48
N GLY A 48 -23.42 9.31 -7.51
CA GLY A 48 -24.80 9.76 -7.65
C GLY A 48 -25.53 9.01 -8.77
N PHE A 49 -25.26 7.70 -8.93
CA PHE A 49 -25.97 6.89 -9.92
C PHE A 49 -27.39 6.61 -9.47
N ASP A 50 -28.32 6.76 -10.41
CA ASP A 50 -29.70 6.38 -10.21
C ASP A 50 -29.92 4.86 -10.46
N PRO A 51 -31.12 4.32 -10.15
CA PRO A 51 -31.41 2.90 -10.35
C PRO A 51 -31.26 2.42 -11.80
N GLN A 52 -31.54 3.30 -12.79
CA GLN A 52 -31.42 2.96 -14.21
C GLN A 52 -29.95 2.85 -14.62
N GLU A 53 -29.11 3.78 -14.17
CA GLU A 53 -27.65 3.76 -14.37
C GLU A 53 -27.02 2.52 -13.70
N MET A 54 -27.46 2.18 -12.48
CA MET A 54 -26.98 0.97 -11.78
C MET A 54 -27.40 -0.31 -12.46
N SER A 55 -28.60 -0.38 -13.02
CA SER A 55 -29.05 -1.53 -13.78
C SER A 55 -28.26 -1.70 -15.08
N LEU A 56 -27.99 -0.59 -15.79
CA LEU A 56 -27.13 -0.58 -16.96
C LEU A 56 -25.72 -1.05 -16.61
N LEU A 57 -25.13 -0.54 -15.52
CA LEU A 57 -23.81 -0.93 -15.06
C LEU A 57 -23.73 -2.44 -14.77
N ARG A 58 -24.74 -2.97 -14.06
CA ARG A 58 -24.82 -4.41 -13.76
C ARG A 58 -24.83 -5.22 -15.04
N HIS A 59 -25.72 -4.91 -15.98
CA HIS A 59 -25.79 -5.58 -17.27
C HIS A 59 -24.46 -5.55 -18.02
N LEU A 60 -23.82 -4.39 -18.13
CA LEU A 60 -22.54 -4.23 -18.82
C LEU A 60 -21.38 -5.01 -18.19
N LEU A 61 -21.43 -5.25 -16.87
CA LEU A 61 -20.39 -5.96 -16.14
C LEU A 61 -20.66 -7.46 -15.98
N THR A 62 -21.92 -7.89 -15.92
CA THR A 62 -22.28 -9.30 -15.68
C THR A 62 -22.78 -10.02 -16.92
N GLY A 63 -23.24 -9.27 -17.92
CA GLY A 63 -23.87 -9.85 -19.11
C GLY A 63 -25.31 -10.31 -18.88
N ASP A 64 -25.93 -9.95 -17.73
CA ASP A 64 -27.32 -10.28 -17.44
C ASP A 64 -28.26 -9.61 -18.44
N ASP A 65 -29.37 -10.27 -18.82
CA ASP A 65 -30.26 -9.80 -19.88
C ASP A 65 -30.90 -8.44 -19.59
N TRP A 66 -30.84 -7.59 -20.58
CA TRP A 66 -31.41 -6.22 -20.56
C TRP A 66 -32.94 -6.17 -20.65
N VAL A 67 -33.59 -7.26 -20.90
CA VAL A 67 -35.02 -7.34 -21.26
C VAL A 67 -35.93 -6.75 -20.17
N GLU A 68 -35.46 -6.69 -18.93
CA GLU A 68 -36.24 -6.17 -17.79
C GLU A 68 -36.38 -4.64 -17.71
N LEU A 69 -35.59 -3.89 -18.46
CA LEU A 69 -35.61 -2.40 -18.37
C LEU A 69 -36.62 -1.74 -19.30
N GLY A 70 -37.34 -2.47 -20.11
CA GLY A 70 -38.41 -1.93 -20.97
C GLY A 70 -37.91 -0.96 -22.06
N ILE A 71 -36.65 -1.03 -22.43
CA ILE A 71 -36.05 -0.20 -23.49
C ILE A 71 -36.26 -0.91 -24.80
N GLY A 72 -37.38 -0.57 -25.44
CA GLY A 72 -37.91 -1.23 -26.58
C GLY A 72 -37.20 -0.94 -27.89
N LYS A 73 -37.34 -1.91 -28.79
CA LYS A 73 -37.01 -1.87 -30.20
C LYS A 73 -37.72 -0.71 -30.93
N GLY A 74 -36.97 0.30 -31.35
CA GLY A 74 -37.54 1.31 -32.25
C GLY A 74 -36.69 2.57 -32.35
N GLY A 75 -35.99 2.73 -33.45
CA GLY A 75 -35.07 3.78 -33.80
C GLY A 75 -35.59 5.22 -33.67
N GLN A 76 -35.21 5.86 -32.62
CA GLN A 76 -35.00 7.32 -32.53
C GLN A 76 -34.41 7.64 -31.16
N ARG A 77 -33.13 8.05 -31.15
CA ARG A 77 -32.29 8.42 -29.99
C ARG A 77 -32.25 7.31 -28.91
N ASP A 78 -31.28 6.46 -29.03
CA ASP A 78 -31.05 5.36 -28.15
C ASP A 78 -30.99 5.83 -26.69
N PRO A 79 -32.01 5.55 -25.85
CA PRO A 79 -32.05 6.02 -24.46
C PRO A 79 -30.87 5.49 -23.65
N GLU A 80 -30.30 4.35 -24.05
CA GLU A 80 -29.10 3.77 -23.43
C GLU A 80 -27.89 4.66 -23.60
N LEU A 81 -27.72 5.25 -24.79
CA LEU A 81 -26.63 6.19 -25.03
C LEU A 81 -26.76 7.46 -24.16
N ALA A 82 -27.97 7.89 -23.84
CA ALA A 82 -28.20 9.03 -22.97
C ALA A 82 -27.78 8.69 -21.51
N VAL A 83 -28.19 7.52 -21.02
CA VAL A 83 -27.80 7.01 -19.68
C VAL A 83 -26.28 6.84 -19.61
N LEU A 84 -25.68 6.19 -20.62
CA LEU A 84 -24.24 5.98 -20.68
C LEU A 84 -23.44 7.29 -20.67
N ARG A 85 -23.89 8.31 -21.40
CA ARG A 85 -23.27 9.66 -21.38
C ARG A 85 -23.37 10.31 -20.00
N GLY A 86 -24.52 10.14 -19.32
CA GLY A 86 -24.68 10.57 -17.93
C GLY A 86 -23.66 9.94 -17.00
N MET A 87 -23.50 8.63 -17.10
CA MET A 87 -22.52 7.88 -16.30
C MET A 87 -21.06 8.30 -16.60
N LEU A 88 -20.71 8.48 -17.88
CA LEU A 88 -19.38 8.98 -18.28
C LEU A 88 -19.10 10.36 -17.69
N THR A 89 -20.09 11.24 -17.70
CA THR A 89 -19.95 12.58 -17.08
C THR A 89 -19.75 12.49 -15.58
N LYS A 90 -20.53 11.66 -14.88
CA LYS A 90 -20.46 11.47 -13.41
C LYS A 90 -19.15 10.85 -12.97
N THR A 91 -18.57 9.95 -13.77
CA THR A 91 -17.30 9.29 -13.49
C THR A 91 -16.09 10.05 -14.02
N ALA A 92 -16.28 11.07 -14.84
CA ALA A 92 -15.24 11.75 -15.61
C ALA A 92 -14.38 10.80 -16.46
N ALA A 93 -14.94 9.67 -16.87
CA ALA A 93 -14.24 8.68 -17.68
C ALA A 93 -14.24 9.11 -19.17
N PRO A 94 -13.12 8.97 -19.89
CA PRO A 94 -13.01 9.40 -21.28
C PRO A 94 -13.74 8.47 -22.25
N SER A 95 -14.01 7.23 -21.84
CA SER A 95 -14.73 6.25 -22.66
C SER A 95 -15.47 5.20 -21.83
N CYS A 96 -16.43 4.53 -22.46
CA CYS A 96 -17.17 3.43 -21.81
C CYS A 96 -16.27 2.28 -21.35
N PRO A 97 -15.30 1.78 -22.14
CA PRO A 97 -14.37 0.76 -21.68
C PRO A 97 -13.58 1.16 -20.44
N GLU A 98 -13.10 2.38 -20.37
CA GLU A 98 -12.33 2.88 -19.22
C GLU A 98 -13.20 3.05 -17.98
N MET A 99 -14.45 3.55 -18.16
CA MET A 99 -15.43 3.60 -17.09
C MET A 99 -15.72 2.21 -16.53
N LEU A 100 -15.97 1.23 -17.38
CA LEU A 100 -16.26 -0.13 -16.94
C LEU A 100 -15.09 -0.79 -16.22
N ARG A 101 -13.85 -0.62 -16.73
CA ARG A 101 -12.64 -1.08 -16.03
C ARG A 101 -12.51 -0.45 -14.65
N PHE A 102 -12.69 0.85 -14.57
CA PHE A 102 -12.61 1.60 -13.33
C PHE A 102 -13.66 1.14 -12.31
N LEU A 103 -14.93 1.05 -12.72
CA LEU A 103 -16.02 0.62 -11.84
C LEU A 103 -15.90 -0.85 -11.43
N ALA A 104 -15.51 -1.73 -12.35
CA ALA A 104 -15.22 -3.12 -12.04
C ALA A 104 -14.11 -3.27 -10.99
N HIS A 105 -13.05 -2.47 -11.13
CA HIS A 105 -11.96 -2.44 -10.16
C HIS A 105 -12.45 -1.94 -8.79
N LEU A 106 -13.26 -0.89 -8.73
CA LEU A 106 -13.83 -0.40 -7.48
C LEU A 106 -14.73 -1.44 -6.81
N ILE A 107 -15.57 -2.16 -7.57
CA ILE A 107 -16.39 -3.25 -7.03
C ILE A 107 -15.51 -4.33 -6.42
N ALA A 108 -14.53 -4.82 -7.18
CA ALA A 108 -13.63 -5.87 -6.72
C ALA A 108 -12.86 -5.44 -5.46
N GLN A 109 -12.35 -4.20 -5.42
CA GLN A 109 -11.66 -3.64 -4.28
C GLN A 109 -12.57 -3.53 -3.05
N THR A 110 -13.78 -3.03 -3.22
CA THR A 110 -14.76 -2.89 -2.12
C THR A 110 -15.14 -4.24 -1.53
N VAL A 111 -15.34 -5.26 -2.38
CA VAL A 111 -15.62 -6.64 -1.92
C VAL A 111 -14.44 -7.20 -1.14
N GLU A 112 -13.21 -6.99 -1.61
CA GLU A 112 -12.01 -7.47 -0.92
C GLU A 112 -11.81 -6.75 0.43
N ASP A 113 -11.98 -5.43 0.46
CA ASP A 113 -11.93 -4.64 1.70
C ASP A 113 -12.96 -5.14 2.73
N TYR A 114 -14.17 -5.46 2.28
CA TYR A 114 -15.21 -6.01 3.16
C TYR A 114 -14.82 -7.39 3.70
N LYS A 115 -14.32 -8.28 2.85
CA LYS A 115 -13.84 -9.61 3.28
C LYS A 115 -12.71 -9.49 4.31
N ILE A 116 -11.79 -8.56 4.10
CA ILE A 116 -10.70 -8.27 5.04
C ILE A 116 -11.27 -7.73 6.35
N ALA A 117 -12.18 -6.76 6.30
CA ALA A 117 -12.81 -6.16 7.47
C ALA A 117 -13.62 -7.17 8.28
N ALA A 118 -14.32 -8.09 7.60
CA ALA A 118 -15.07 -9.17 8.23
C ALA A 118 -14.18 -10.32 8.76
N GLY A 119 -12.84 -10.26 8.53
CA GLY A 119 -11.92 -11.33 8.90
C GLY A 119 -12.04 -12.61 8.08
N VAL A 120 -12.78 -12.57 6.98
CA VAL A 120 -13.01 -13.73 6.08
C VAL A 120 -11.80 -14.00 5.20
N ALA A 121 -11.09 -12.94 4.81
CA ALA A 121 -9.89 -13.02 3.99
C ALA A 121 -8.65 -12.60 4.80
N SER A 122 -8.12 -13.52 5.58
CA SER A 122 -6.78 -13.33 6.18
C SER A 122 -5.74 -13.86 5.20
N PRO A 123 -4.72 -13.07 4.86
CA PRO A 123 -3.64 -13.55 4.00
C PRO A 123 -2.93 -14.74 4.66
N PRO A 124 -2.47 -15.72 3.87
CA PRO A 124 -1.75 -16.87 4.41
C PRO A 124 -0.53 -16.42 5.22
N GLN A 125 -0.45 -16.88 6.48
CA GLN A 125 0.69 -16.63 7.35
C GLN A 125 1.62 -17.84 7.33
N LYS A 126 2.92 -17.57 7.22
CA LYS A 126 3.96 -18.58 7.32
C LYS A 126 4.89 -18.28 8.50
N TRP A 127 5.47 -19.33 9.04
CA TRP A 127 6.52 -19.23 10.06
C TRP A 127 7.89 -19.11 9.41
N LEU A 128 8.75 -18.34 10.04
CA LEU A 128 10.15 -18.15 9.68
C LEU A 128 10.99 -18.36 10.94
N SER A 129 11.82 -19.40 10.93
CA SER A 129 12.80 -19.63 11.98
C SER A 129 14.04 -18.77 11.75
N LEU A 130 14.48 -18.04 12.77
CA LEU A 130 15.68 -17.21 12.69
C LEU A 130 16.90 -17.95 13.25
N PRO A 131 18.12 -17.68 12.74
CA PRO A 131 19.34 -18.31 13.23
C PRO A 131 19.60 -18.09 14.73
N CYS A 132 19.04 -17.02 15.31
CA CYS A 132 19.14 -16.73 16.74
C CYS A 132 18.13 -17.49 17.62
N GLY A 133 17.38 -18.44 17.07
CA GLY A 133 16.40 -19.26 17.77
C GLY A 133 15.03 -18.60 17.95
N LEU A 134 14.83 -17.38 17.46
CA LEU A 134 13.54 -16.72 17.46
C LEU A 134 12.68 -17.17 16.28
N SER A 135 11.36 -17.11 16.46
CA SER A 135 10.38 -17.34 15.42
C SER A 135 9.73 -16.05 14.97
N SER A 136 9.59 -15.88 13.69
CA SER A 136 8.90 -14.76 13.07
C SER A 136 7.77 -15.27 12.18
N ARG A 137 6.84 -14.38 11.85
CA ARG A 137 5.81 -14.65 10.85
C ARG A 137 5.96 -13.71 9.66
N TYR A 138 5.53 -14.18 8.51
CA TYR A 138 5.37 -13.33 7.33
C TYR A 138 4.09 -13.71 6.59
N LEU A 139 3.58 -12.76 5.83
CA LEU A 139 2.37 -12.92 5.03
C LEU A 139 2.76 -12.81 3.55
N ARG A 140 1.93 -13.42 2.70
CA ARG A 140 2.09 -13.35 1.25
C ARG A 140 0.89 -12.63 0.64
N PHE A 141 1.20 -11.73 -0.31
CA PHE A 141 0.22 -10.97 -1.07
C PHE A 141 0.57 -11.02 -2.56
N GLY A 142 -0.38 -10.64 -3.39
CA GLY A 142 -0.18 -10.54 -4.83
C GLY A 142 -0.18 -11.88 -5.54
N ALA A 143 0.67 -12.02 -6.54
CA ALA A 143 0.80 -13.23 -7.34
C ALA A 143 1.54 -14.34 -6.59
N ALA A 144 1.25 -15.60 -6.92
CA ALA A 144 1.95 -16.76 -6.33
C ALA A 144 3.42 -16.84 -6.75
N ARG A 145 3.73 -16.35 -7.95
CA ARG A 145 5.07 -16.24 -8.53
C ARG A 145 5.18 -14.90 -9.26
N GLY A 146 6.39 -14.40 -9.44
CA GLY A 146 6.68 -13.16 -10.15
C GLY A 146 7.80 -12.37 -9.50
N GLN A 147 7.93 -11.08 -9.82
CA GLN A 147 8.92 -10.22 -9.20
C GLN A 147 8.71 -10.18 -7.69
N ALA A 148 9.72 -10.61 -6.96
CA ALA A 148 9.67 -10.62 -5.50
C ALA A 148 9.84 -9.20 -4.93
N VAL A 149 8.91 -8.82 -4.08
CA VAL A 149 8.96 -7.58 -3.30
C VAL A 149 8.82 -7.93 -1.82
N ILE A 150 9.69 -7.41 -0.97
CA ILE A 150 9.57 -7.57 0.48
C ILE A 150 9.05 -6.26 1.07
N PHE A 151 7.83 -6.30 1.60
CA PHE A 151 7.19 -5.13 2.21
C PHE A 151 7.56 -4.99 3.67
N VAL A 152 8.16 -3.86 4.02
CA VAL A 152 8.56 -3.53 5.39
C VAL A 152 7.61 -2.49 5.96
N HIS A 153 6.72 -2.95 6.82
CA HIS A 153 5.61 -2.16 7.36
C HIS A 153 6.05 -1.00 8.26
N GLY A 154 5.22 0.04 8.30
CA GLY A 154 5.33 1.13 9.26
C GLY A 154 4.76 0.77 10.64
N ILE A 155 4.76 1.77 11.54
CA ILE A 155 4.34 1.57 12.93
C ILE A 155 2.80 1.56 13.10
N PHE A 156 2.04 2.32 12.29
CA PHE A 156 0.63 2.58 12.56
C PHE A 156 -0.31 1.75 11.71
N ASP A 157 -0.06 1.66 10.43
CA ASP A 157 -0.93 1.02 9.44
C ASP A 157 -0.53 -0.43 9.12
N GLY A 158 0.64 -0.86 9.63
CA GLY A 158 1.07 -2.25 9.51
C GLY A 158 1.05 -2.73 8.06
N ILE A 159 0.31 -3.81 7.81
CA ILE A 159 0.21 -4.43 6.48
C ILE A 159 -1.01 -3.94 5.67
N ALA A 160 -1.78 -2.96 6.16
CA ALA A 160 -3.01 -2.50 5.51
C ALA A 160 -2.80 -2.13 4.03
N GLY A 161 -1.65 -1.52 3.71
CA GLY A 161 -1.31 -1.18 2.33
C GLY A 161 -1.31 -2.38 1.40
N MET A 162 -0.68 -3.48 1.82
CA MET A 162 -0.61 -4.70 1.00
C MET A 162 -1.95 -5.42 0.91
N GLN A 163 -2.74 -5.40 1.98
CA GLN A 163 -4.11 -5.92 1.95
C GLN A 163 -4.96 -5.15 0.94
N ARG A 164 -4.92 -3.82 1.01
CA ARG A 164 -5.68 -2.93 0.12
C ARG A 164 -5.29 -3.09 -1.35
N LEU A 165 -4.01 -3.27 -1.62
CA LEU A 165 -3.46 -3.33 -2.98
C LEU A 165 -3.44 -4.75 -3.58
N GLN A 166 -3.96 -5.76 -2.88
CA GLN A 166 -3.93 -7.15 -3.31
C GLN A 166 -4.35 -7.39 -4.78
N PRO A 167 -5.48 -6.82 -5.29
CA PRO A 167 -5.87 -6.99 -6.69
C PRO A 167 -4.84 -6.39 -7.65
N MET A 168 -4.32 -5.22 -7.35
CA MET A 168 -3.33 -4.53 -8.18
C MET A 168 -1.99 -5.26 -8.21
N LEU A 169 -1.56 -5.83 -7.07
CA LEU A 169 -0.35 -6.65 -6.97
C LEU A 169 -0.46 -7.89 -7.85
N ARG A 170 -1.61 -8.58 -7.84
CA ARG A 170 -1.85 -9.74 -8.71
C ARG A 170 -1.81 -9.37 -10.18
N ALA A 171 -2.50 -8.30 -10.56
CA ALA A 171 -2.57 -7.83 -11.94
C ALA A 171 -1.18 -7.47 -12.52
N ARG A 172 -0.23 -7.06 -11.67
CA ARG A 172 1.15 -6.72 -12.07
C ARG A 172 2.14 -7.87 -11.94
N GLY A 173 1.69 -9.07 -11.55
CA GLY A 173 2.58 -10.21 -11.35
C GLY A 173 3.60 -9.98 -10.23
N LEU A 174 3.27 -9.18 -9.21
CA LEU A 174 4.14 -8.95 -8.07
C LEU A 174 3.85 -9.97 -6.98
N GLN A 175 4.89 -10.68 -6.54
CA GLN A 175 4.87 -11.53 -5.35
C GLN A 175 5.35 -10.70 -4.17
N VAL A 176 4.48 -10.42 -3.20
CA VAL A 176 4.86 -9.62 -2.04
C VAL A 176 4.95 -10.50 -0.79
N LEU A 177 6.07 -10.41 -0.09
CA LEU A 177 6.28 -11.02 1.22
C LEU A 177 6.35 -9.90 2.25
N ALA A 178 5.57 -10.00 3.31
CA ALA A 178 5.51 -8.99 4.37
C ALA A 178 5.90 -9.61 5.72
N PRO A 179 7.20 -9.58 6.09
CA PRO A 179 7.63 -10.05 7.40
C PRO A 179 7.05 -9.17 8.51
N LEU A 180 6.48 -9.82 9.52
CA LEU A 180 6.10 -9.16 10.76
C LEU A 180 7.35 -9.06 11.64
N ARG A 181 7.84 -7.86 11.84
CA ARG A 181 9.05 -7.63 12.65
C ARG A 181 8.83 -8.11 14.09
N CYS A 182 9.88 -8.48 14.77
CA CYS A 182 9.81 -8.92 16.16
C CYS A 182 9.01 -7.96 17.03
N GLY A 183 8.09 -8.50 17.82
CA GLY A 183 7.15 -7.74 18.65
C GLY A 183 5.85 -7.34 17.96
N TYR A 184 5.67 -7.69 16.68
CA TYR A 184 4.44 -7.46 15.92
C TYR A 184 3.74 -8.77 15.56
N GLY A 185 2.41 -8.72 15.53
CA GLY A 185 1.58 -9.87 15.16
C GLY A 185 1.90 -11.09 16.00
N GLY A 186 2.16 -12.22 15.33
CA GLY A 186 2.53 -13.48 15.97
C GLY A 186 4.03 -13.73 16.05
N SER A 187 4.88 -12.77 15.71
CA SER A 187 6.34 -12.89 15.82
C SER A 187 6.80 -12.75 17.25
N ASP A 188 7.90 -13.43 17.60
CA ASP A 188 8.51 -13.37 18.93
C ASP A 188 8.86 -11.94 19.34
N ARG A 189 8.96 -11.73 20.65
CA ARG A 189 9.34 -10.41 21.17
C ARG A 189 10.81 -10.15 20.94
N LEU A 190 11.14 -8.87 20.72
CA LEU A 190 12.52 -8.43 20.64
C LEU A 190 13.21 -8.68 22.00
N PRO A 191 14.34 -9.41 22.05
CA PRO A 191 15.14 -9.52 23.26
C PRO A 191 15.61 -8.15 23.74
N ARG A 192 15.70 -7.96 25.07
CA ARG A 192 16.00 -6.64 25.67
C ARG A 192 17.33 -6.03 25.19
N GLN A 193 18.31 -6.86 24.88
CA GLN A 193 19.67 -6.45 24.49
C GLN A 193 19.84 -6.38 22.96
N ALA A 194 18.88 -6.88 22.16
CA ALA A 194 19.00 -6.91 20.71
C ALA A 194 18.71 -5.51 20.10
N ASP A 195 19.54 -5.13 19.13
CA ASP A 195 19.20 -3.99 18.28
C ASP A 195 18.10 -4.42 17.30
N PRO A 196 17.00 -3.65 17.20
CA PRO A 196 15.87 -4.01 16.34
C PRO A 196 16.22 -4.01 14.85
N VAL A 197 17.22 -3.22 14.43
CA VAL A 197 17.65 -3.16 13.04
C VAL A 197 18.51 -4.36 12.70
N ASP A 198 19.44 -4.74 13.58
CA ASP A 198 20.29 -5.92 13.38
C ASP A 198 19.44 -7.20 13.30
N LEU A 199 18.48 -7.33 14.21
CA LEU A 199 17.57 -8.48 14.19
C LEU A 199 16.70 -8.49 12.93
N PHE A 200 16.26 -7.32 12.45
CA PHE A 200 15.53 -7.25 11.20
C PHE A 200 16.40 -7.68 10.00
N ILE A 201 17.67 -7.31 9.96
CA ILE A 201 18.59 -7.78 8.91
C ILE A 201 18.67 -9.31 8.92
N THR A 202 18.87 -9.92 10.10
CA THR A 202 18.86 -11.39 10.25
C THR A 202 17.52 -12.01 9.79
N GLN A 203 16.39 -11.37 10.12
CA GLN A 203 15.07 -11.81 9.66
C GLN A 203 14.94 -11.71 8.14
N LEU A 204 15.46 -10.65 7.54
CA LEU A 204 15.40 -10.42 6.10
C LEU A 204 16.25 -11.45 5.34
N GLU A 205 17.47 -11.72 5.81
CA GLU A 205 18.35 -12.75 5.24
C GLU A 205 17.68 -14.12 5.31
N ALA A 206 17.18 -14.51 6.48
CA ALA A 206 16.47 -15.77 6.65
C ALA A 206 15.24 -15.89 5.72
N LEU A 207 14.50 -14.81 5.50
CA LEU A 207 13.36 -14.80 4.59
C LEU A 207 13.78 -14.96 3.13
N ILE A 208 14.84 -14.25 2.70
CA ILE A 208 15.40 -14.35 1.35
C ILE A 208 15.87 -15.79 1.08
N ASP A 209 16.58 -16.39 2.04
CA ASP A 209 17.12 -17.76 1.92
C ASP A 209 15.99 -18.80 1.92
N THR A 210 15.03 -18.69 2.86
CA THR A 210 13.93 -19.66 2.99
C THR A 210 13.02 -19.68 1.76
N GLU A 211 12.77 -18.53 1.16
CA GLU A 211 11.90 -18.41 -0.02
C GLU A 211 12.68 -18.47 -1.35
N GLY A 212 14.02 -18.60 -1.30
CA GLY A 212 14.89 -18.67 -2.49
C GLY A 212 14.75 -17.43 -3.37
N LEU A 213 14.72 -16.22 -2.77
CA LEU A 213 14.48 -15.00 -3.52
C LEU A 213 15.75 -14.48 -4.17
N GLU A 214 15.70 -14.25 -5.46
CA GLU A 214 16.79 -13.64 -6.22
C GLU A 214 16.58 -12.13 -6.29
N ARG A 215 17.47 -11.38 -5.64
CA ARG A 215 17.51 -9.91 -5.64
C ARG A 215 16.12 -9.24 -5.49
N PRO A 216 15.36 -9.54 -4.40
CA PRO A 216 14.06 -8.93 -4.17
C PRO A 216 14.18 -7.41 -4.02
N ILE A 217 13.14 -6.68 -4.43
CA ILE A 217 13.02 -5.24 -4.19
C ILE A 217 12.40 -5.04 -2.80
N LEU A 218 13.01 -4.19 -1.97
CA LEU A 218 12.42 -3.82 -0.70
C LEU A 218 11.46 -2.65 -0.87
N LEU A 219 10.28 -2.77 -0.30
CA LEU A 219 9.28 -1.70 -0.22
C LEU A 219 9.10 -1.27 1.25
N GLY A 220 9.77 -0.21 1.65
CA GLY A 220 9.65 0.37 2.98
C GLY A 220 8.51 1.38 3.06
N HIS A 221 7.67 1.27 4.09
CA HIS A 221 6.58 2.20 4.31
C HIS A 221 6.75 2.94 5.63
N ARG A 222 6.74 4.28 5.58
CA ARG A 222 6.86 5.18 6.74
C ARG A 222 8.09 4.84 7.61
N SER A 223 7.90 4.45 8.88
CA SER A 223 9.02 4.04 9.76
C SER A 223 9.73 2.76 9.30
N GLY A 224 9.10 1.95 8.45
CA GLY A 224 9.73 0.81 7.78
C GLY A 224 10.92 1.21 6.93
N CYS A 225 10.98 2.45 6.44
CA CYS A 225 12.09 2.98 5.66
C CYS A 225 13.42 3.02 6.44
N VAL A 226 13.39 3.09 7.77
CA VAL A 226 14.60 2.99 8.61
C VAL A 226 15.27 1.63 8.43
N PHE A 227 14.48 0.59 8.39
CA PHE A 227 14.94 -0.80 8.24
C PHE A 227 15.40 -1.08 6.80
N THR A 228 14.64 -0.62 5.80
CA THR A 228 15.05 -0.80 4.40
C THR A 228 16.29 0.01 4.04
N ALA A 229 16.50 1.19 4.61
CA ALA A 229 17.73 1.96 4.44
C ALA A 229 18.95 1.25 5.05
N ALA A 230 18.79 0.59 6.19
CA ALA A 230 19.85 -0.23 6.78
C ALA A 230 20.14 -1.47 5.93
N ALA A 231 19.09 -2.14 5.43
CA ALA A 231 19.23 -3.28 4.54
C ALA A 231 19.90 -2.90 3.20
N ALA A 232 19.56 -1.75 2.62
CA ALA A 232 20.21 -1.24 1.41
C ALA A 232 21.73 -1.13 1.54
N ARG A 233 22.22 -0.75 2.73
CA ARG A 233 23.66 -0.63 3.01
C ARG A 233 24.33 -1.97 3.29
N ARG A 234 23.64 -2.89 3.97
CA ARG A 234 24.24 -4.14 4.46
C ARG A 234 24.09 -5.29 3.49
N LEU A 235 23.03 -5.29 2.68
CA LEU A 235 22.65 -6.40 1.79
C LEU A 235 22.60 -5.97 0.32
N ARG A 236 23.38 -4.94 -0.06
CA ARG A 236 23.37 -4.38 -1.43
C ARG A 236 23.29 -5.45 -2.53
N ASP A 237 24.21 -6.42 -2.47
CA ASP A 237 24.38 -7.42 -3.53
C ASP A 237 23.26 -8.46 -3.56
N ARG A 238 22.49 -8.55 -2.48
CA ARG A 238 21.34 -9.46 -2.34
C ARG A 238 20.01 -8.80 -2.73
N LEU A 239 19.99 -7.49 -3.00
CA LEU A 239 18.79 -6.71 -3.27
C LEU A 239 18.77 -6.17 -4.69
N GLY A 240 17.59 -6.15 -5.32
CA GLY A 240 17.36 -5.49 -6.59
C GLY A 240 17.25 -3.96 -6.45
N GLY A 241 16.92 -3.48 -5.25
CA GLY A 241 16.80 -2.07 -4.92
C GLY A 241 15.82 -1.83 -3.79
N VAL A 242 15.59 -0.55 -3.47
CA VAL A 242 14.70 -0.13 -2.39
C VAL A 242 13.75 0.96 -2.88
N VAL A 243 12.46 0.79 -2.61
CA VAL A 243 11.45 1.84 -2.71
C VAL A 243 11.03 2.24 -1.29
N GLY A 244 11.27 3.49 -0.92
CA GLY A 244 10.83 4.05 0.36
C GLY A 244 9.62 4.95 0.16
N VAL A 245 8.50 4.69 0.83
CA VAL A 245 7.25 5.45 0.68
C VAL A 245 6.90 6.18 1.96
N GLY A 246 6.75 7.51 1.89
CA GLY A 246 6.38 8.35 3.03
C GLY A 246 7.35 8.21 4.20
N ALA A 247 8.65 8.20 3.93
CA ALA A 247 9.68 7.91 4.92
C ALA A 247 9.57 8.84 6.14
N THR A 248 9.51 8.26 7.34
CA THR A 248 9.50 8.98 8.61
C THR A 248 10.92 9.07 9.15
N LEU A 249 11.40 10.29 9.36
CA LEU A 249 12.72 10.55 9.93
C LEU A 249 12.70 10.41 11.46
N PRO A 250 13.85 10.08 12.07
CA PRO A 250 14.01 10.12 13.51
C PRO A 250 13.67 11.50 14.10
N LEU A 251 13.14 11.50 15.32
CA LEU A 251 12.76 12.68 16.10
C LEU A 251 13.51 12.68 17.46
N PRO A 252 14.84 12.81 17.46
CA PRO A 252 15.65 12.62 18.67
C PRO A 252 15.59 13.78 19.66
N SER A 253 15.02 14.94 19.30
CA SER A 253 14.97 16.11 20.16
C SER A 253 13.56 16.46 20.66
N ILE A 254 13.50 17.17 21.80
CA ILE A 254 12.23 17.71 22.36
C ILE A 254 11.53 18.62 21.37
N GLY A 255 12.27 19.50 20.71
CA GLY A 255 11.71 20.44 19.75
C GLY A 255 11.04 19.72 18.58
N GLN A 256 11.70 18.71 18.03
CA GLN A 256 11.16 17.90 16.94
C GLN A 256 9.94 17.06 17.38
N ALA A 257 10.00 16.41 18.54
CA ALA A 257 8.87 15.67 19.11
C ALA A 257 7.73 16.62 19.49
N GLY A 258 8.04 17.80 19.99
CA GLY A 258 7.08 18.83 20.39
C GLY A 258 6.34 19.48 19.22
N ALA A 259 6.92 19.48 18.03
CA ALA A 259 6.27 19.96 16.80
C ALA A 259 5.10 19.08 16.35
N LEU A 260 5.07 17.81 16.78
CA LEU A 260 3.94 16.91 16.53
C LEU A 260 2.72 17.32 17.36
N ARG A 261 1.54 16.76 17.03
CA ARG A 261 0.28 17.07 17.71
C ARG A 261 -0.38 15.82 18.31
N GLY A 262 -1.25 16.02 19.29
CA GLY A 262 -2.09 14.97 19.88
C GLY A 262 -1.31 13.77 20.40
N HIS A 263 -1.79 12.55 20.16
CA HIS A 263 -1.19 11.30 20.65
C HIS A 263 0.23 11.07 20.10
N GLN A 264 0.53 11.50 18.89
CA GLN A 264 1.86 11.36 18.31
C GLN A 264 2.89 12.21 19.06
N ARG A 265 2.51 13.43 19.48
CA ARG A 265 3.35 14.27 20.35
C ARG A 265 3.59 13.57 21.69
N ALA A 266 2.54 13.06 22.31
CA ALA A 266 2.66 12.33 23.60
C ALA A 266 3.56 11.11 23.46
N MET A 267 3.40 10.31 22.41
CA MET A 267 4.25 9.15 22.13
C MET A 267 5.71 9.55 21.89
N ALA A 268 5.94 10.55 21.04
CA ALA A 268 7.30 11.00 20.71
C ALA A 268 8.02 11.57 21.95
N LEU A 269 7.35 12.44 22.72
CA LEU A 269 7.92 13.00 23.96
C LEU A 269 8.19 11.90 24.99
N SER A 270 7.28 10.93 25.15
CA SER A 270 7.50 9.81 26.05
C SER A 270 8.67 8.94 25.61
N ALA A 271 8.84 8.72 24.32
CA ALA A 271 9.97 7.93 23.77
C ALA A 271 11.32 8.63 23.98
N VAL A 272 11.35 9.97 23.90
CA VAL A 272 12.58 10.76 24.09
C VAL A 272 12.93 10.90 25.57
N HIS A 273 11.97 11.26 26.42
CA HIS A 273 12.25 11.69 27.80
C HIS A 273 11.68 10.81 28.92
N ALA A 274 10.58 10.15 28.68
CA ALA A 274 9.84 9.40 29.71
C ALA A 274 9.67 7.95 29.32
N LYS A 275 10.77 7.26 29.03
CA LYS A 275 10.77 5.87 28.53
C LYS A 275 9.96 4.89 29.38
N ALA A 276 9.87 5.12 30.70
CA ALA A 276 9.08 4.31 31.60
C ALA A 276 7.56 4.52 31.41
N VAL A 277 7.13 5.68 30.96
CA VAL A 277 5.73 6.04 30.73
C VAL A 277 5.24 5.60 29.34
N LEU A 278 6.17 5.38 28.38
CA LEU A 278 5.85 5.02 27.01
C LEU A 278 4.87 3.83 26.89
N PRO A 279 5.00 2.72 27.64
CA PRO A 279 4.05 1.61 27.58
C PRO A 279 2.61 2.01 27.93
N LEU A 280 2.44 2.93 28.88
CA LEU A 280 1.12 3.44 29.27
C LEU A 280 0.52 4.32 28.18
N VAL A 281 1.33 5.17 27.57
CA VAL A 281 0.90 6.03 26.45
C VAL A 281 0.49 5.18 25.25
N VAL A 282 1.27 4.17 24.89
CA VAL A 282 0.93 3.23 23.79
C VAL A 282 -0.34 2.44 24.12
N ARG A 283 -0.53 2.03 25.39
CA ARG A 283 -1.75 1.35 25.82
C ARG A 283 -2.98 2.24 25.68
N SER A 284 -2.90 3.49 26.13
CA SER A 284 -3.99 4.47 26.02
C SER A 284 -4.35 4.76 24.58
N TRP A 285 -3.33 4.94 23.73
CA TRP A 285 -3.52 5.15 22.29
C TRP A 285 -4.18 3.93 21.63
N SER A 286 -3.69 2.72 21.87
CA SER A 286 -4.27 1.49 21.32
C SER A 286 -5.73 1.29 21.75
N ARG A 287 -6.08 1.67 23.01
CA ARG A 287 -7.47 1.69 23.46
C ARG A 287 -8.31 2.69 22.68
N SER A 288 -7.75 3.89 22.43
CA SER A 288 -8.43 4.93 21.65
C SER A 288 -8.68 4.50 20.20
N VAL A 289 -7.74 3.80 19.56
CA VAL A 289 -7.93 3.24 18.21
C VAL A 289 -9.09 2.24 18.20
N ARG A 290 -9.15 1.35 19.18
CA ARG A 290 -10.24 0.36 19.27
C ARG A 290 -11.61 0.97 19.56
N GLN A 291 -11.68 2.06 20.32
CA GLN A 291 -12.94 2.70 20.71
C GLN A 291 -13.44 3.72 19.69
N LYS A 292 -12.55 4.42 19.03
CA LYS A 292 -12.85 5.55 18.14
C LYS A 292 -12.55 5.28 16.67
N GLY A 293 -12.04 4.08 16.37
CA GLY A 293 -11.65 3.68 15.02
C GLY A 293 -10.29 4.23 14.56
N PRO A 294 -9.85 3.83 13.36
CA PRO A 294 -8.52 4.14 12.82
C PRO A 294 -8.30 5.63 12.55
N GLN A 295 -9.33 6.44 12.53
CA GLN A 295 -9.21 7.90 12.44
C GLN A 295 -8.29 8.49 13.51
N VAL A 296 -8.17 7.83 14.67
CA VAL A 296 -7.24 8.21 15.74
C VAL A 296 -5.78 8.08 15.31
N LEU A 297 -5.49 7.19 14.35
CA LEU A 297 -4.13 6.98 13.83
C LEU A 297 -3.59 8.22 13.10
N VAL A 298 -4.50 9.04 12.56
CA VAL A 298 -4.12 10.08 11.60
C VAL A 298 -4.82 11.43 11.87
N SER A 299 -5.96 11.46 12.57
CA SER A 299 -6.98 12.52 12.45
C SER A 299 -6.63 13.90 13.04
N ARG A 300 -5.63 14.03 13.93
CA ARG A 300 -5.32 15.35 14.53
C ARG A 300 -4.17 16.12 13.88
N GLN A 301 -3.43 15.47 13.00
CA GLN A 301 -2.29 16.07 12.32
C GLN A 301 -2.60 16.51 10.90
N ILE A 302 -3.64 15.95 10.32
CA ILE A 302 -4.03 16.16 8.94
C ILE A 302 -4.93 17.38 8.87
N ALA A 303 -4.60 18.34 8.02
CA ALA A 303 -5.42 19.50 7.73
C ALA A 303 -6.82 19.04 7.27
N LYS A 304 -7.87 19.84 7.58
CA LYS A 304 -9.26 19.46 7.29
C LYS A 304 -9.49 19.15 5.81
N ASP A 305 -8.77 19.79 4.91
CA ASP A 305 -8.94 19.71 3.45
C ASP A 305 -7.83 18.91 2.75
N SER A 306 -6.98 18.21 3.50
CA SER A 306 -5.86 17.43 2.93
C SER A 306 -6.32 16.18 2.18
N ALA A 307 -5.48 15.71 1.25
CA ALA A 307 -5.67 14.46 0.53
C ALA A 307 -5.83 13.26 1.49
N ASP A 308 -5.03 13.21 2.54
CA ASP A 308 -5.07 12.14 3.54
C ASP A 308 -6.42 12.07 4.27
N ARG A 309 -7.06 13.22 4.54
CA ARG A 309 -8.36 13.24 5.22
C ARG A 309 -9.48 12.73 4.34
N ARG A 310 -9.43 13.05 3.04
CA ARG A 310 -10.38 12.50 2.07
C ARG A 310 -10.28 10.99 1.96
N LEU A 311 -9.05 10.46 1.96
CA LEU A 311 -8.80 9.01 1.99
C LEU A 311 -9.37 8.32 3.23
N LEU A 312 -9.20 8.92 4.41
CA LEU A 312 -9.72 8.37 5.67
C LEU A 312 -11.24 8.44 5.80
N ALA A 313 -11.91 9.19 4.94
CA ALA A 313 -13.36 9.19 4.83
C ALA A 313 -13.89 7.93 4.11
N ASP A 314 -13.00 7.17 3.42
CA ASP A 314 -13.34 5.88 2.82
C ASP A 314 -13.53 4.81 3.92
N PRO A 315 -14.76 4.28 4.09
CA PRO A 315 -15.05 3.27 5.12
C PRO A 315 -14.26 1.97 4.92
N GLY A 316 -14.03 1.57 3.66
CA GLY A 316 -13.27 0.37 3.32
C GLY A 316 -11.82 0.48 3.79
N LEU A 317 -11.16 1.60 3.49
CA LEU A 317 -9.80 1.85 3.99
C LEU A 317 -9.76 1.89 5.52
N SER A 318 -10.72 2.54 6.15
CA SER A 318 -10.81 2.59 7.61
C SER A 318 -10.93 1.19 8.24
N ALA A 319 -11.75 0.31 7.66
CA ALA A 319 -11.91 -1.06 8.12
C ALA A 319 -10.61 -1.89 7.96
N VAL A 320 -9.93 -1.76 6.83
CA VAL A 320 -8.65 -2.44 6.57
C VAL A 320 -7.56 -1.95 7.53
N LEU A 321 -7.48 -0.66 7.81
CA LEU A 321 -6.53 -0.08 8.78
C LEU A 321 -6.79 -0.62 10.19
N GLU A 322 -8.05 -0.71 10.60
CA GLU A 322 -8.43 -1.25 11.92
C GLU A 322 -8.06 -2.73 12.04
N GLN A 323 -8.39 -3.54 11.04
CA GLN A 323 -8.06 -4.96 11.01
C GLN A 323 -6.55 -5.19 11.05
N SER A 324 -5.80 -4.45 10.25
CA SER A 324 -4.33 -4.49 10.26
C SER A 324 -3.78 -4.14 11.65
N HIS A 325 -4.28 -3.07 12.27
CA HIS A 325 -3.88 -2.68 13.62
C HIS A 325 -4.15 -3.78 14.66
N ARG A 326 -5.33 -4.39 14.62
CA ARG A 326 -5.68 -5.51 15.52
C ARG A 326 -4.72 -6.68 15.35
N MET A 327 -4.43 -7.05 14.10
CA MET A 327 -3.49 -8.13 13.80
C MET A 327 -2.07 -7.81 14.28
N MET A 328 -1.57 -6.61 14.02
CA MET A 328 -0.24 -6.17 14.44
C MET A 328 -0.07 -6.17 15.98
N MET A 329 -1.17 -5.99 16.71
CA MET A 329 -1.20 -5.95 18.18
C MET A 329 -1.57 -7.29 18.84
N GLN A 330 -1.72 -8.36 18.08
CA GLN A 330 -2.26 -9.64 18.54
C GLN A 330 -1.53 -10.21 19.76
N HIS A 331 -0.19 -10.13 19.78
CA HIS A 331 0.65 -10.63 20.88
C HIS A 331 1.23 -9.51 21.76
N GLY A 332 0.66 -8.32 21.70
CA GLY A 332 1.05 -7.20 22.55
C GLY A 332 1.53 -5.98 21.79
N ARG A 333 2.15 -5.07 22.52
CA ARG A 333 2.54 -3.74 22.03
C ARG A 333 4.06 -3.56 21.86
N GLY A 334 4.82 -4.63 22.06
CA GLY A 334 6.29 -4.56 22.12
C GLY A 334 6.91 -3.98 20.84
N GLY A 335 6.37 -4.32 19.67
CA GLY A 335 6.84 -3.78 18.40
C GLY A 335 6.64 -2.26 18.30
N TYR A 336 5.46 -1.76 18.71
CA TYR A 336 5.19 -0.31 18.73
C TYR A 336 6.13 0.46 19.66
N GLU A 337 6.35 -0.07 20.86
CA GLU A 337 7.28 0.53 21.84
C GLU A 337 8.71 0.54 21.30
N THR A 338 9.12 -0.54 20.63
CA THR A 338 10.43 -0.67 20.01
C THR A 338 10.62 0.37 18.91
N ASP A 339 9.66 0.50 18.01
CA ASP A 339 9.74 1.46 16.91
C ASP A 339 9.72 2.91 17.40
N LEU A 340 8.93 3.23 18.42
CA LEU A 340 8.92 4.57 19.01
C LEU A 340 10.25 4.91 19.69
N ARG A 341 10.85 3.95 20.42
CA ARG A 341 12.19 4.12 20.99
C ARG A 341 13.26 4.28 19.91
N LEU A 342 13.10 3.55 18.80
CA LEU A 342 13.97 3.64 17.63
C LEU A 342 13.87 5.02 16.98
N ALA A 343 12.66 5.54 16.80
CA ALA A 343 12.41 6.87 16.25
C ALA A 343 12.99 8.00 17.11
N ALA A 344 13.13 7.77 18.42
CA ALA A 344 13.74 8.72 19.35
C ALA A 344 15.28 8.68 19.38
N ARG A 345 15.93 7.76 18.66
CA ARG A 345 17.41 7.69 18.61
C ARG A 345 17.96 8.47 17.44
N PRO A 346 19.02 9.25 17.61
CA PRO A 346 19.77 9.84 16.50
C PRO A 346 20.28 8.72 15.58
N ARG A 347 20.18 8.91 14.28
CA ARG A 347 20.71 7.98 13.27
C ARG A 347 21.26 8.75 12.09
N ASP A 348 22.29 8.18 11.48
CA ASP A 348 22.72 8.61 10.16
C ASP A 348 21.69 8.17 9.11
N THR A 349 21.04 9.13 8.50
CA THR A 349 20.03 8.93 7.47
C THR A 349 20.56 9.17 6.07
N ARG A 350 21.81 9.63 5.93
CA ARG A 350 22.42 9.89 4.63
C ARG A 350 22.48 8.63 3.79
N HIS A 351 22.14 8.77 2.52
CA HIS A 351 22.32 7.67 1.58
C HIS A 351 23.81 7.41 1.33
N SER A 352 24.19 6.14 1.36
CA SER A 352 25.57 5.73 1.08
C SER A 352 25.70 5.37 -0.40
N ALA A 353 26.77 5.80 -1.06
CA ALA A 353 27.10 5.38 -2.42
C ALA A 353 27.32 3.85 -2.54
N LYS A 354 27.54 3.16 -1.42
CA LYS A 354 27.67 1.70 -1.36
C LYS A 354 26.32 1.01 -1.09
N ALA A 355 25.21 1.74 -0.96
CA ALA A 355 23.89 1.15 -0.74
C ALA A 355 23.26 0.67 -2.07
N ALA A 356 22.27 -0.21 -1.98
CA ALA A 356 21.46 -0.63 -3.12
C ALA A 356 20.72 0.59 -3.74
N PRO A 357 20.45 0.59 -5.05
CA PRO A 357 19.68 1.64 -5.69
C PRO A 357 18.37 1.92 -4.95
N THR A 358 18.10 3.18 -4.67
CA THR A 358 16.98 3.57 -3.80
C THR A 358 16.15 4.69 -4.42
N ILE A 359 14.83 4.53 -4.44
CA ILE A 359 13.86 5.54 -4.85
C ILE A 359 12.97 5.86 -3.65
N TYR A 360 12.98 7.12 -3.20
CA TYR A 360 12.02 7.60 -2.21
C TYR A 360 10.86 8.30 -2.88
N LEU A 361 9.65 7.88 -2.53
CA LEU A 361 8.39 8.53 -2.91
C LEU A 361 7.84 9.24 -1.68
N HIS A 362 7.57 10.53 -1.79
CA HIS A 362 7.15 11.32 -0.64
C HIS A 362 6.05 12.30 -0.98
N GLY A 363 5.14 12.53 -0.03
CA GLY A 363 4.05 13.48 -0.20
C GLY A 363 4.50 14.91 0.11
N GLY A 364 4.19 15.85 -0.77
CA GLY A 364 4.47 17.28 -0.55
C GLY A 364 3.63 17.90 0.57
N GLU A 365 2.48 17.27 0.90
CA GLU A 365 1.62 17.68 2.02
C GLU A 365 1.94 16.92 3.34
N ASP A 366 3.04 16.17 3.40
CA ASP A 366 3.42 15.44 4.63
C ASP A 366 3.90 16.41 5.70
N THR A 367 3.08 16.60 6.74
CA THR A 367 3.38 17.47 7.88
C THR A 367 4.21 16.79 8.98
N VAL A 368 4.35 15.48 8.95
CA VAL A 368 5.17 14.71 9.91
C VAL A 368 6.65 14.76 9.53
N THR A 369 6.91 14.56 8.25
CA THR A 369 8.24 14.70 7.67
C THR A 369 8.13 15.60 6.45
N PRO A 370 8.30 16.92 6.57
CA PRO A 370 8.30 17.82 5.41
C PRO A 370 9.33 17.38 4.36
N ALA A 371 9.00 17.56 3.08
CA ALA A 371 9.81 17.08 1.95
C ALA A 371 11.24 17.63 1.99
N GLU A 372 11.40 18.91 2.35
CA GLU A 372 12.69 19.59 2.46
C GLU A 372 13.56 18.96 3.57
N ARG A 373 12.91 18.54 4.66
CA ARG A 373 13.61 17.86 5.75
C ARG A 373 14.08 16.47 5.33
N LEU A 374 13.27 15.74 4.55
CA LEU A 374 13.67 14.45 4.00
C LEU A 374 14.85 14.60 3.04
N GLN A 375 14.79 15.56 2.12
CA GLN A 375 15.87 15.85 1.17
C GLN A 375 17.18 16.21 1.90
N ALA A 376 17.10 17.09 2.88
CA ALA A 376 18.27 17.48 3.69
C ALA A 376 18.87 16.30 4.46
N ALA A 377 18.03 15.38 4.95
CA ALA A 377 18.46 14.21 5.72
C ALA A 377 19.11 13.13 4.88
N LEU A 378 18.62 12.90 3.66
CA LEU A 378 19.16 11.90 2.75
C LEU A 378 20.38 12.37 1.98
N GLY A 379 20.56 13.68 1.85
CA GLY A 379 21.60 14.31 1.06
C GLY A 379 21.19 14.50 -0.43
N PRO A 380 22.11 14.99 -1.26
CA PRO A 380 21.84 15.22 -2.68
C PRO A 380 21.55 13.90 -3.40
N GLY A 381 20.64 13.96 -4.38
CA GLY A 381 20.35 12.82 -5.26
C GLY A 381 21.60 12.37 -6.04
N SER A 382 21.62 11.12 -6.42
CA SER A 382 22.67 10.49 -7.24
C SER A 382 22.03 9.50 -8.20
N ALA A 383 22.83 8.85 -9.03
CA ALA A 383 22.35 7.78 -9.91
C ALA A 383 21.63 6.66 -9.12
N ASP A 384 22.12 6.38 -7.90
CA ASP A 384 21.59 5.34 -7.01
C ASP A 384 20.60 5.87 -5.96
N LEU A 385 20.35 7.18 -5.91
CA LEU A 385 19.36 7.80 -5.02
C LEU A 385 18.46 8.76 -5.78
N GLN A 386 17.18 8.46 -5.83
CA GLN A 386 16.16 9.36 -6.38
C GLN A 386 15.14 9.71 -5.29
N ILE A 387 14.72 10.97 -5.26
CA ILE A 387 13.65 11.45 -4.39
C ILE A 387 12.57 12.08 -5.28
N ARG A 388 11.38 11.49 -5.27
CA ARG A 388 10.23 11.92 -6.07
C ARG A 388 9.14 12.45 -5.15
N ILE A 389 8.75 13.69 -5.33
CA ILE A 389 7.76 14.37 -4.49
C ILE A 389 6.44 14.47 -5.25
N SER A 390 5.37 13.92 -4.66
CA SER A 390 4.00 14.12 -5.14
C SER A 390 3.37 15.32 -4.46
N LYS A 391 3.08 16.38 -5.20
CA LYS A 391 2.54 17.64 -4.66
C LYS A 391 1.16 17.50 -4.00
N ARG A 392 0.36 16.49 -4.41
CA ARG A 392 -1.02 16.30 -3.98
C ARG A 392 -1.20 15.09 -3.05
N ALA A 393 -0.15 14.62 -2.42
CA ALA A 393 -0.19 13.52 -1.47
C ALA A 393 0.42 13.95 -0.14
N GLY A 394 -0.10 13.36 0.93
CA GLY A 394 0.43 13.49 2.28
C GLY A 394 1.15 12.23 2.75
N THR A 395 0.95 11.89 4.02
CA THR A 395 1.55 10.72 4.66
C THR A 395 1.01 9.39 4.12
N MET A 396 -0.18 9.41 3.49
CA MET A 396 -0.87 8.23 2.97
C MET A 396 -0.66 8.02 1.47
N LEU A 397 0.49 8.42 0.93
CA LEU A 397 0.82 8.32 -0.49
C LEU A 397 0.65 6.89 -1.04
N LEU A 398 1.01 5.87 -0.27
CA LEU A 398 0.84 4.46 -0.67
C LEU A 398 -0.60 4.12 -1.05
N TYR A 399 -1.57 4.72 -0.38
CA TYR A 399 -3.00 4.51 -0.63
C TYR A 399 -3.56 5.48 -1.67
N ALA A 400 -3.04 6.71 -1.67
CA ALA A 400 -3.52 7.78 -2.55
C ALA A 400 -3.07 7.58 -4.01
N GLN A 401 -1.84 7.11 -4.18
CA GLN A 401 -1.17 7.06 -5.48
C GLN A 401 -0.31 5.78 -5.61
N PRO A 402 -0.92 4.59 -5.51
CA PRO A 402 -0.20 3.32 -5.60
C PRO A 402 0.54 3.16 -6.93
N GLU A 403 0.06 3.78 -8.01
CA GLU A 403 0.69 3.73 -9.33
C GLU A 403 2.12 4.29 -9.32
N LEU A 404 2.39 5.32 -8.53
CA LEU A 404 3.75 5.84 -8.39
C LEU A 404 4.68 4.82 -7.72
N VAL A 405 4.14 4.03 -6.78
CA VAL A 405 4.89 2.96 -6.11
C VAL A 405 5.21 1.84 -7.09
N PHE A 406 4.23 1.44 -7.90
CA PHE A 406 4.43 0.40 -8.91
C PHE A 406 5.41 0.86 -10.00
N ALA A 407 5.33 2.10 -10.46
CA ALA A 407 6.29 2.66 -11.40
C ALA A 407 7.72 2.65 -10.83
N ALA A 408 7.90 3.00 -9.56
CA ALA A 408 9.22 2.95 -8.92
C ALA A 408 9.76 1.51 -8.78
N ILE A 409 8.89 0.53 -8.49
CA ILE A 409 9.27 -0.88 -8.46
C ILE A 409 9.72 -1.34 -9.86
N GLU A 410 8.98 -0.96 -10.89
CA GLU A 410 9.31 -1.30 -12.27
C GLU A 410 10.62 -0.67 -12.73
N ASP A 411 10.86 0.60 -12.39
CA ASP A 411 12.13 1.29 -12.69
C ASP A 411 13.34 0.57 -12.06
N LEU A 412 13.18 0.03 -10.85
CA LEU A 412 14.24 -0.76 -10.20
C LEU A 412 14.36 -2.14 -10.85
N ARG A 413 13.25 -2.79 -11.20
CA ARG A 413 13.24 -4.09 -11.85
C ARG A 413 14.05 -4.07 -13.16
N GLN A 414 13.89 -3.01 -13.96
CA GLN A 414 14.63 -2.83 -15.21
C GLN A 414 16.14 -2.65 -15.03
N ARG A 415 16.60 -2.31 -13.82
CA ARG A 415 18.03 -2.19 -13.48
C ARG A 415 18.65 -3.48 -12.97
N ILE A 416 17.84 -4.49 -12.67
CA ILE A 416 18.33 -5.80 -12.22
C ILE A 416 18.86 -6.52 -13.46
N PRO A 417 20.15 -6.90 -13.52
CA PRO A 417 20.66 -7.74 -14.60
C PRO A 417 19.88 -9.06 -14.66
N SER A 418 19.52 -9.45 -15.86
CA SER A 418 18.88 -10.75 -16.16
C SER A 418 19.83 -11.91 -15.89
#